data_3761e62910de759ebac0b7fb8d72a944
#
_entry.id   3761e62910de759ebac0b7fb8d72a944
#
_cell.length_a   1.000
_cell.length_b   1.000
_cell.length_c   1.000
_cell.angle_alpha   90.00
_cell.angle_beta   90.00
_cell.angle_gamma   90.00
#
_symmetry.space_group_name_H-M   'P 1'
#
loop_
_entity.id
_entity.type
_entity.pdbx_description
1 polymer ?
#
loop_
_entity_poly.entity_id
_entity_poly.type
_entity_poly.pdbx_seq_one_letter_code
_entity_poly.pdbx_strand_id
1 'polypeptide(L)'
;MYFKKKHFQMEKKGQQHSTHDSFLTHHPVLCIIALSVVFIAIDPFHMSPIGGREFKPMKHEVAPYKQVMENWPRDNLSQLGQHGKLEFVDRVFGPESLEFDGLGRGPYTGLADGRVVRWMGEAVGWETFSVVTSKWSEEACARGVDSTTNKQWKHEKLCGRPLGLRFDKETGNLYIADAYYGLLVVGPEGGVATPLATHVEGKPILFANDLDIHRNGSIFFTDTSKRYDRANHFFILLEGESTGRLLRYDPPTKTTHIVQEGLAFPNGIQLSKDQSFLLFTETTNCRLVKYWLEGAKTGEVEVVADLPGFPDNVRMNKKGEFWVAIDCCRTPAQEVLTDNPWIKSIYFRLPIPMKLLAKAMGMKMYTVISRFDEDGEVLEVLEDRQGKVMKLVSEVREVQGKLWIGTVAHNHIASVPYPLTMN
;
A
#
# COMPACT_ATOMS: atom_id res chain seq x y z
N MET A 1 -3.63 57.55 89.59
CA MET A 1 -2.26 57.60 89.19
C MET A 1 -2.09 56.81 87.92
N TYR A 2 -1.63 57.47 86.90
CA TYR A 2 -1.30 57.01 85.51
C TYR A 2 -2.41 56.47 84.65
N PHE A 3 -2.90 57.34 83.77
CA PHE A 3 -3.63 57.10 82.52
C PHE A 3 -2.72 56.52 81.44
N LYS A 4 -3.16 55.45 80.79
CA LYS A 4 -2.58 55.02 79.52
C LYS A 4 -3.60 55.14 78.41
N LYS A 5 -3.35 56.05 77.45
CA LYS A 5 -4.09 56.28 76.25
C LYS A 5 -3.97 55.02 75.32
N LYS A 6 -5.09 54.47 74.87
CA LYS A 6 -5.17 53.53 73.79
C LYS A 6 -5.25 54.29 72.46
N HIS A 7 -4.24 54.11 71.63
CA HIS A 7 -4.31 54.49 70.21
C HIS A 7 -5.13 53.47 69.44
N PHE A 8 -6.16 53.95 68.75
CA PHE A 8 -6.93 53.19 67.78
C PHE A 8 -6.19 53.25 66.47
N GLN A 9 -5.64 52.12 65.95
CA GLN A 9 -5.17 51.99 64.63
C GLN A 9 -6.31 51.52 63.74
N MET A 10 -6.67 52.34 62.72
CA MET A 10 -7.56 51.96 61.66
C MET A 10 -6.76 51.10 60.65
N GLU A 11 -7.08 49.82 60.56
CA GLU A 11 -6.64 48.96 59.46
C GLU A 11 -7.28 49.40 58.15
N LYS A 12 -6.48 49.90 57.26
CA LYS A 12 -6.84 50.04 55.84
C LYS A 12 -6.96 48.65 55.23
N LYS A 13 -8.19 48.17 54.92
CA LYS A 13 -8.44 47.07 54.05
C LYS A 13 -7.85 47.40 52.69
N GLY A 14 -6.71 46.78 52.37
CA GLY A 14 -6.17 46.77 51.02
C GLY A 14 -7.15 46.03 50.13
N GLN A 15 -7.67 46.71 49.11
CA GLN A 15 -8.32 46.09 47.95
C GLN A 15 -7.28 45.20 47.26
N GLN A 16 -7.46 43.88 47.38
CA GLN A 16 -6.84 42.94 46.49
C GLN A 16 -7.45 43.20 45.11
N HIS A 17 -6.74 43.96 44.27
CA HIS A 17 -6.95 43.91 42.82
C HIS A 17 -6.61 42.50 42.37
N SER A 18 -7.63 41.74 42.01
CA SER A 18 -7.50 40.50 41.24
C SER A 18 -6.87 40.86 39.91
N THR A 19 -5.57 40.67 39.83
CA THR A 19 -4.85 40.66 38.54
C THR A 19 -5.16 39.34 37.82
N HIS A 20 -6.39 39.20 37.34
CA HIS A 20 -6.69 38.38 36.21
C HIS A 20 -6.32 39.18 34.95
N ASP A 21 -5.07 39.61 34.86
CA ASP A 21 -4.49 39.99 33.58
C ASP A 21 -4.52 38.75 32.68
N SER A 22 -5.48 38.71 31.77
CA SER A 22 -5.70 37.54 30.97
C SER A 22 -4.43 37.34 30.11
N PHE A 23 -3.91 36.10 30.05
CA PHE A 23 -2.80 35.68 29.20
C PHE A 23 -2.94 36.21 27.78
N LEU A 24 -4.16 36.41 27.30
CA LEU A 24 -4.54 36.96 25.99
C LEU A 24 -4.05 38.40 25.76
N THR A 25 -3.94 39.24 26.78
CA THR A 25 -3.51 40.63 26.65
C THR A 25 -2.00 40.79 26.59
N HIS A 26 -1.26 39.85 27.18
CA HIS A 26 0.22 39.87 27.21
C HIS A 26 0.87 39.10 26.07
N HIS A 27 0.16 38.13 25.42
CA HIS A 27 0.70 37.29 24.37
C HIS A 27 -0.25 37.16 23.15
N PRO A 28 -0.64 38.29 22.51
CA PRO A 28 -1.63 38.26 21.43
C PRO A 28 -1.19 37.40 20.24
N VAL A 29 0.09 37.38 19.92
CA VAL A 29 0.66 36.57 18.82
C VAL A 29 0.53 35.08 19.11
N LEU A 30 0.82 34.64 20.34
CA LEU A 30 0.69 33.25 20.76
C LEU A 30 -0.79 32.80 20.73
N CYS A 31 -1.69 33.68 21.15
CA CYS A 31 -3.12 33.42 21.10
C CYS A 31 -3.65 33.28 19.66
N ILE A 32 -3.21 34.14 18.74
CA ILE A 32 -3.55 34.04 17.33
C ILE A 32 -3.01 32.73 16.73
N ILE A 33 -1.77 32.37 17.04
CA ILE A 33 -1.19 31.10 16.58
C ILE A 33 -2.00 29.91 17.13
N ALA A 34 -2.33 29.90 18.42
CA ALA A 34 -3.10 28.83 19.03
C ALA A 34 -4.51 28.71 18.41
N LEU A 35 -5.19 29.84 18.21
CA LEU A 35 -6.50 29.86 17.56
C LEU A 35 -6.41 29.40 16.09
N SER A 36 -5.37 29.78 15.37
CA SER A 36 -5.14 29.32 14.00
C SER A 36 -4.90 27.81 13.94
N VAL A 37 -4.11 27.27 14.87
CA VAL A 37 -3.90 25.81 14.98
C VAL A 37 -5.20 25.07 15.27
N VAL A 38 -5.99 25.57 16.21
CA VAL A 38 -7.31 25.00 16.54
C VAL A 38 -8.25 25.07 15.33
N PHE A 39 -8.29 26.20 14.63
CA PHE A 39 -9.11 26.39 13.43
C PHE A 39 -8.71 25.43 12.32
N ILE A 40 -7.40 25.27 12.06
CA ILE A 40 -6.86 24.31 11.11
C ILE A 40 -7.20 22.87 11.51
N ALA A 41 -7.05 22.54 12.82
CA ALA A 41 -7.32 21.20 13.32
C ALA A 41 -8.80 20.79 13.20
N ILE A 42 -9.72 21.75 13.29
CA ILE A 42 -11.17 21.52 13.12
C ILE A 42 -11.55 21.41 11.64
N ASP A 43 -10.81 22.07 10.73
CA ASP A 43 -11.09 22.14 9.26
C ASP A 43 -12.59 22.44 8.98
N PRO A 44 -13.13 23.57 9.46
CA PRO A 44 -14.57 23.83 9.43
C PRO A 44 -15.14 23.97 8.01
N PHE A 45 -14.31 24.23 7.02
CA PHE A 45 -14.70 24.34 5.61
C PHE A 45 -14.37 23.13 4.77
N HIS A 46 -13.81 22.07 5.38
CA HIS A 46 -13.40 20.82 4.70
C HIS A 46 -12.47 21.06 3.50
N MET A 47 -11.56 22.03 3.61
CA MET A 47 -10.63 22.42 2.56
C MET A 47 -9.34 21.61 2.56
N SER A 48 -9.08 20.85 3.61
CA SER A 48 -7.90 20.00 3.71
C SER A 48 -8.00 18.75 2.83
N PRO A 49 -6.87 18.08 2.54
CA PRO A 49 -6.88 16.79 1.85
C PRO A 49 -7.74 15.71 2.52
N ILE A 50 -7.95 15.84 3.83
CA ILE A 50 -8.76 14.91 4.62
C ILE A 50 -10.25 15.25 4.51
N GLY A 51 -10.57 16.53 4.28
CA GLY A 51 -11.95 17.02 4.28
C GLY A 51 -12.62 16.82 5.64
N GLY A 52 -13.94 16.65 5.65
CA GLY A 52 -14.72 16.41 6.88
C GLY A 52 -14.64 14.97 7.42
N ARG A 53 -13.70 14.15 6.96
CA ARG A 53 -13.59 12.76 7.40
C ARG A 53 -12.94 12.66 8.77
N GLU A 54 -13.35 11.64 9.53
CA GLU A 54 -12.63 11.24 10.73
C GLU A 54 -11.22 10.82 10.33
N PHE A 55 -10.22 11.39 11.00
CA PHE A 55 -8.80 11.09 10.75
C PHE A 55 -8.11 10.87 12.09
N LYS A 56 -7.63 9.64 12.28
CA LYS A 56 -7.05 9.16 13.53
C LYS A 56 -5.63 8.64 13.30
N PRO A 57 -4.65 9.51 13.08
CA PRO A 57 -3.28 9.05 12.92
C PRO A 57 -2.78 8.37 14.18
N MET A 58 -2.09 7.24 14.00
CA MET A 58 -1.50 6.44 15.05
C MET A 58 0.01 6.38 14.85
N LYS A 59 0.73 6.20 15.97
CA LYS A 59 2.12 5.82 15.90
C LYS A 59 2.20 4.35 15.47
N HIS A 60 3.06 4.05 14.51
CA HIS A 60 3.30 2.70 14.03
C HIS A 60 4.82 2.43 13.92
N GLU A 61 5.17 1.16 13.87
CA GLU A 61 6.57 0.74 13.88
C GLU A 61 7.16 0.86 12.48
N VAL A 62 8.13 1.75 12.34
CA VAL A 62 8.96 1.88 11.13
C VAL A 62 10.40 2.00 11.58
N ALA A 63 11.28 1.20 10.99
CA ALA A 63 12.70 1.29 11.30
C ALA A 63 13.25 2.71 11.08
N PRO A 64 14.24 3.18 11.87
CA PRO A 64 14.76 4.53 11.76
C PRO A 64 15.26 4.84 10.35
N TYR A 65 14.81 5.97 9.78
CA TYR A 65 15.14 6.39 8.41
C TYR A 65 16.64 6.32 8.12
N LYS A 66 17.45 6.90 9.02
CA LYS A 66 18.90 6.96 8.86
C LYS A 66 19.52 5.57 8.78
N GLN A 67 19.11 4.66 9.67
CA GLN A 67 19.62 3.29 9.72
C GLN A 67 19.35 2.54 8.40
N VAL A 68 18.13 2.64 7.87
CA VAL A 68 17.76 1.95 6.63
C VAL A 68 18.47 2.57 5.43
N MET A 69 18.42 3.92 5.30
CA MET A 69 18.92 4.60 4.10
C MET A 69 20.44 4.63 3.98
N GLU A 70 21.18 4.63 5.09
CA GLU A 70 22.66 4.57 5.07
C GLU A 70 23.18 3.18 4.69
N ASN A 71 22.44 2.12 5.03
CA ASN A 71 22.84 0.73 4.77
C ASN A 71 22.24 0.18 3.46
N TRP A 72 21.26 0.88 2.87
CA TRP A 72 20.60 0.40 1.66
C TRP A 72 21.53 0.45 0.44
N PRO A 73 21.74 -0.68 -0.25
CA PRO A 73 22.53 -0.72 -1.47
C PRO A 73 21.91 0.18 -2.55
N ARG A 74 22.75 0.84 -3.34
CA ARG A 74 22.29 1.79 -4.36
C ARG A 74 22.70 1.33 -5.76
N ASP A 75 21.77 1.42 -6.70
CA ASP A 75 22.06 1.31 -8.12
C ASP A 75 22.57 2.67 -8.64
N ASN A 76 23.90 2.86 -8.61
CA ASN A 76 24.52 4.11 -9.04
C ASN A 76 24.38 4.36 -10.55
N LEU A 77 24.12 3.32 -11.33
CA LEU A 77 23.95 3.42 -12.76
C LEU A 77 22.49 3.69 -13.18
N SER A 78 21.52 3.57 -12.23
CA SER A 78 20.09 3.65 -12.56
C SER A 78 19.69 2.68 -13.68
N GLN A 79 20.08 1.44 -13.53
CA GLN A 79 20.01 0.40 -14.57
C GLN A 79 18.58 0.17 -15.09
N LEU A 80 17.60 0.23 -14.18
CA LEU A 80 16.20 0.15 -14.59
C LEU A 80 15.83 1.30 -15.53
N GLY A 81 16.24 2.53 -15.22
CA GLY A 81 16.01 3.70 -16.06
C GLY A 81 16.80 3.70 -17.38
N GLN A 82 17.90 2.92 -17.48
CA GLN A 82 18.70 2.80 -18.70
C GLN A 82 18.24 1.68 -19.63
N HIS A 83 17.87 0.53 -19.06
CA HIS A 83 17.57 -0.69 -19.84
C HIS A 83 16.08 -1.00 -19.93
N GLY A 84 15.26 -0.32 -19.10
CA GLY A 84 13.83 -0.51 -19.09
C GLY A 84 13.16 0.00 -20.37
N LYS A 85 12.14 -0.72 -20.81
CA LYS A 85 11.30 -0.39 -21.97
C LYS A 85 9.85 -0.31 -21.55
N LEU A 86 9.11 0.62 -22.16
CA LEU A 86 7.67 0.68 -22.03
C LEU A 86 7.04 -0.30 -23.02
N GLU A 87 6.17 -1.15 -22.51
CA GLU A 87 5.41 -2.12 -23.28
C GLU A 87 3.91 -1.75 -23.18
N PHE A 88 3.19 -1.93 -24.27
CA PHE A 88 1.72 -1.79 -24.33
C PHE A 88 1.18 -0.41 -23.92
N VAL A 89 1.92 0.65 -24.22
CA VAL A 89 1.50 2.04 -23.91
C VAL A 89 0.12 2.32 -24.50
N ASP A 90 -0.78 2.89 -23.68
CA ASP A 90 -2.18 3.20 -24.01
C ASP A 90 -3.06 1.98 -24.38
N ARG A 91 -2.55 0.74 -24.21
CA ARG A 91 -3.33 -0.48 -24.45
C ARG A 91 -3.87 -1.10 -23.16
N VAL A 92 -3.25 -0.82 -22.02
CA VAL A 92 -3.63 -1.30 -20.69
C VAL A 92 -3.62 -0.15 -19.69
N PHE A 93 -4.54 -0.14 -18.74
CA PHE A 93 -4.53 0.88 -17.70
C PHE A 93 -4.56 0.25 -16.30
N GLY A 94 -3.56 0.61 -15.48
CA GLY A 94 -3.37 0.07 -14.15
C GLY A 94 -3.10 -1.44 -14.15
N PRO A 95 -2.20 -1.98 -15.00
CA PRO A 95 -1.83 -3.40 -15.02
C PRO A 95 -1.04 -3.73 -13.75
N GLU A 96 -1.74 -4.16 -12.70
CA GLU A 96 -1.17 -4.29 -11.36
C GLU A 96 -0.31 -5.54 -11.22
N SER A 97 -0.91 -6.74 -11.31
CA SER A 97 -0.20 -8.02 -11.32
C SER A 97 0.04 -8.50 -12.75
N LEU A 98 1.13 -9.24 -12.92
CA LEU A 98 1.52 -9.84 -14.20
C LEU A 98 1.69 -11.34 -14.00
N GLU A 99 0.77 -12.15 -14.52
CA GLU A 99 0.81 -13.59 -14.36
C GLU A 99 0.99 -14.30 -15.72
N PHE A 100 1.54 -15.51 -15.67
CA PHE A 100 1.73 -16.37 -16.82
C PHE A 100 1.17 -17.75 -16.50
N ASP A 101 0.42 -18.33 -17.42
CA ASP A 101 -0.20 -19.64 -17.23
C ASP A 101 0.82 -20.80 -17.21
N GLY A 102 0.35 -22.01 -16.95
CA GLY A 102 1.18 -23.20 -16.90
C GLY A 102 1.91 -23.55 -18.22
N LEU A 103 1.47 -22.98 -19.33
CA LEU A 103 2.11 -23.10 -20.66
C LEU A 103 3.05 -21.93 -20.97
N GLY A 104 3.19 -20.97 -20.07
CA GLY A 104 4.01 -19.77 -20.25
C GLY A 104 3.38 -18.72 -21.16
N ARG A 105 2.06 -18.79 -21.43
CA ARG A 105 1.32 -17.77 -22.19
C ARG A 105 1.00 -16.59 -21.28
N GLY A 106 0.96 -15.39 -21.85
CA GLY A 106 0.70 -14.15 -21.11
C GLY A 106 1.57 -13.00 -21.62
N PRO A 107 1.70 -11.89 -20.87
CA PRO A 107 1.18 -11.72 -19.51
C PRO A 107 -0.36 -11.69 -19.46
N TYR A 108 -0.91 -12.16 -18.34
CA TYR A 108 -2.25 -11.84 -17.88
C TYR A 108 -2.15 -10.71 -16.86
N THR A 109 -3.09 -9.77 -16.87
CA THR A 109 -3.07 -8.66 -15.91
C THR A 109 -4.46 -8.18 -15.57
N GLY A 110 -4.62 -7.77 -14.30
CA GLY A 110 -5.83 -7.10 -13.82
C GLY A 110 -5.80 -5.61 -14.13
N LEU A 111 -6.89 -5.07 -14.69
CA LEU A 111 -7.01 -3.67 -15.08
C LEU A 111 -7.90 -2.86 -14.14
N ALA A 112 -7.75 -1.54 -14.21
CA ALA A 112 -8.53 -0.58 -13.43
C ALA A 112 -10.04 -0.57 -13.78
N ASP A 113 -10.42 -1.18 -14.87
CA ASP A 113 -11.82 -1.30 -15.30
C ASP A 113 -12.49 -2.61 -14.89
N GLY A 114 -11.83 -3.44 -14.06
CA GLY A 114 -12.37 -4.68 -13.53
C GLY A 114 -12.19 -5.90 -14.42
N ARG A 115 -11.49 -5.78 -15.54
CA ARG A 115 -11.13 -6.92 -16.40
C ARG A 115 -9.81 -7.54 -15.96
N VAL A 116 -9.69 -8.85 -16.20
CA VAL A 116 -8.42 -9.53 -16.40
C VAL A 116 -8.24 -9.74 -17.89
N VAL A 117 -7.16 -9.22 -18.44
CA VAL A 117 -6.84 -9.35 -19.87
C VAL A 117 -5.61 -10.23 -20.09
N ARG A 118 -5.51 -10.85 -21.27
CA ARG A 118 -4.46 -11.75 -21.68
C ARG A 118 -3.81 -11.25 -22.96
N TRP A 119 -2.49 -11.21 -23.02
CA TRP A 119 -1.76 -10.93 -24.26
C TRP A 119 -1.69 -12.15 -25.16
N MET A 120 -2.18 -12.01 -26.39
CA MET A 120 -2.26 -13.08 -27.39
C MET A 120 -1.24 -12.92 -28.52
N GLY A 121 -0.23 -12.07 -28.34
CA GLY A 121 0.76 -11.75 -29.38
C GLY A 121 0.34 -10.58 -30.28
N GLU A 122 1.27 -10.10 -31.11
CA GLU A 122 1.08 -8.88 -31.91
C GLU A 122 -0.07 -8.98 -32.92
N ALA A 123 -0.36 -10.19 -33.43
CA ALA A 123 -1.41 -10.39 -34.42
C ALA A 123 -2.83 -10.23 -33.85
N VAL A 124 -3.03 -10.56 -32.59
CA VAL A 124 -4.35 -10.55 -31.92
C VAL A 124 -4.46 -9.40 -30.92
N GLY A 125 -3.38 -9.10 -30.20
CA GLY A 125 -3.36 -8.07 -29.17
C GLY A 125 -3.85 -8.57 -27.82
N TRP A 126 -4.42 -7.65 -27.02
CA TRP A 126 -5.04 -7.94 -25.73
C TRP A 126 -6.47 -8.43 -25.90
N GLU A 127 -6.78 -9.51 -25.20
CA GLU A 127 -8.11 -10.11 -25.15
C GLU A 127 -8.62 -10.13 -23.72
N THR A 128 -9.91 -9.86 -23.51
CA THR A 128 -10.54 -10.01 -22.21
C THR A 128 -10.64 -11.48 -21.87
N PHE A 129 -9.94 -11.91 -20.83
CA PHE A 129 -9.98 -13.27 -20.31
C PHE A 129 -11.11 -13.45 -19.30
N SER A 130 -11.23 -12.50 -18.34
CA SER A 130 -12.24 -12.57 -17.30
C SER A 130 -12.71 -11.18 -16.89
N VAL A 131 -13.94 -11.15 -16.31
CA VAL A 131 -14.47 -10.02 -15.55
C VAL A 131 -14.81 -10.51 -14.14
N VAL A 132 -14.60 -9.65 -13.13
CA VAL A 132 -14.76 -10.06 -11.73
C VAL A 132 -16.20 -10.03 -11.22
N THR A 133 -17.11 -9.52 -12.02
CA THR A 133 -18.54 -9.46 -11.66
C THR A 133 -19.44 -9.54 -12.89
N SER A 134 -20.60 -10.18 -12.76
CA SER A 134 -21.63 -10.22 -13.81
C SER A 134 -22.28 -8.86 -14.09
N LYS A 135 -22.05 -7.85 -13.23
CA LYS A 135 -22.51 -6.48 -13.43
C LYS A 135 -21.60 -5.66 -14.35
N TRP A 136 -20.44 -6.22 -14.73
CA TRP A 136 -19.51 -5.56 -15.61
C TRP A 136 -20.14 -5.31 -16.99
N SER A 137 -19.95 -4.10 -17.50
CA SER A 137 -20.28 -3.78 -18.89
C SER A 137 -19.27 -2.78 -19.45
N GLU A 138 -19.08 -2.81 -20.75
CA GLU A 138 -18.15 -1.90 -21.42
C GLU A 138 -18.52 -0.44 -21.20
N GLU A 139 -19.83 -0.12 -21.25
CA GLU A 139 -20.33 1.25 -21.06
C GLU A 139 -20.09 1.77 -19.64
N ALA A 140 -20.35 0.95 -18.62
CA ALA A 140 -20.22 1.34 -17.22
C ALA A 140 -18.78 1.31 -16.73
N CYS A 141 -17.95 0.38 -17.23
CA CYS A 141 -16.66 0.05 -16.63
C CYS A 141 -15.46 0.45 -17.50
N ALA A 142 -15.48 0.19 -18.82
CA ALA A 142 -14.34 0.44 -19.69
C ALA A 142 -14.30 1.85 -20.26
N ARG A 143 -15.46 2.48 -20.52
CA ARG A 143 -15.52 3.82 -21.11
C ARG A 143 -15.06 4.91 -20.14
N GLY A 144 -13.98 5.60 -20.50
CA GLY A 144 -13.46 6.77 -19.77
C GLY A 144 -12.59 6.42 -18.57
N VAL A 145 -12.13 5.18 -18.46
CA VAL A 145 -11.05 4.79 -17.55
C VAL A 145 -9.73 5.10 -18.25
N ASP A 146 -9.15 6.25 -17.91
CA ASP A 146 -7.83 6.65 -18.36
C ASP A 146 -7.04 7.25 -17.20
N SER A 147 -5.73 7.36 -17.38
CA SER A 147 -4.79 7.90 -16.38
C SER A 147 -5.02 9.38 -16.04
N THR A 148 -5.82 10.09 -16.85
CA THR A 148 -6.00 11.53 -16.74
C THR A 148 -7.26 11.93 -15.99
N THR A 149 -8.19 10.99 -15.79
CA THR A 149 -9.49 11.25 -15.18
C THR A 149 -9.67 10.59 -13.83
N ASN A 150 -10.07 11.37 -12.81
CA ASN A 150 -10.50 10.85 -11.50
C ASN A 150 -11.79 10.01 -11.56
N LYS A 151 -12.25 9.60 -12.75
CA LYS A 151 -13.45 8.79 -12.92
C LYS A 151 -13.27 7.35 -12.48
N GLN A 152 -12.05 6.85 -12.53
CA GLN A 152 -11.66 5.49 -12.15
C GLN A 152 -12.26 5.05 -10.79
N TRP A 153 -12.05 5.83 -9.74
CA TRP A 153 -12.47 5.49 -8.38
C TRP A 153 -13.99 5.34 -8.19
N LYS A 154 -14.78 6.04 -9.02
CA LYS A 154 -16.23 5.98 -8.92
C LYS A 154 -16.81 4.67 -9.42
N HIS A 155 -16.12 4.02 -10.36
CA HIS A 155 -16.61 2.82 -11.03
C HIS A 155 -16.02 1.54 -10.42
N GLU A 156 -14.88 1.58 -9.74
CA GLU A 156 -14.22 0.40 -9.18
C GLU A 156 -15.15 -0.45 -8.28
N LYS A 157 -15.99 0.17 -7.46
CA LYS A 157 -16.95 -0.57 -6.60
C LYS A 157 -18.00 -1.36 -7.39
N LEU A 158 -18.34 -0.90 -8.59
CA LEU A 158 -19.26 -1.61 -9.47
C LEU A 158 -18.54 -2.62 -10.33
N CYS A 159 -17.40 -2.25 -10.86
CA CYS A 159 -16.68 -2.99 -11.89
C CYS A 159 -15.67 -3.99 -11.32
N GLY A 160 -15.24 -3.78 -10.07
CA GLY A 160 -14.14 -4.48 -9.42
C GLY A 160 -12.79 -3.87 -9.74
N ARG A 161 -11.79 -4.38 -9.04
CA ARG A 161 -10.38 -4.06 -9.24
C ARG A 161 -9.54 -5.30 -8.95
N PRO A 162 -9.34 -6.17 -9.95
CA PRO A 162 -8.45 -7.32 -9.81
C PRO A 162 -7.03 -6.81 -9.58
N LEU A 163 -6.44 -7.22 -8.46
CA LEU A 163 -5.09 -6.90 -8.05
C LEU A 163 -4.22 -8.16 -8.15
N GLY A 164 -4.18 -9.02 -7.14
CA GLY A 164 -3.41 -10.25 -7.18
C GLY A 164 -3.99 -11.29 -8.12
N LEU A 165 -3.12 -11.90 -8.89
CA LEU A 165 -3.44 -12.97 -9.83
C LEU A 165 -2.53 -14.18 -9.61
N ARG A 166 -3.11 -15.41 -9.59
CA ARG A 166 -2.32 -16.64 -9.50
C ARG A 166 -2.99 -17.79 -10.22
N PHE A 167 -2.29 -18.42 -11.16
CA PHE A 167 -2.73 -19.67 -11.76
C PHE A 167 -2.45 -20.87 -10.86
N ASP A 168 -3.44 -21.70 -10.66
CA ASP A 168 -3.22 -23.10 -10.31
C ASP A 168 -2.73 -23.83 -11.57
N LYS A 169 -1.49 -24.28 -11.53
CA LYS A 169 -0.85 -24.91 -12.69
C LYS A 169 -1.39 -26.30 -13.01
N GLU A 170 -2.04 -26.96 -12.05
CA GLU A 170 -2.61 -28.29 -12.23
C GLU A 170 -3.99 -28.22 -12.89
N THR A 171 -4.84 -27.31 -12.42
CA THR A 171 -6.23 -27.18 -12.91
C THR A 171 -6.37 -26.16 -14.04
N GLY A 172 -5.42 -25.24 -14.17
CA GLY A 172 -5.48 -24.09 -15.08
C GLY A 172 -6.45 -22.99 -14.60
N ASN A 173 -7.00 -23.11 -13.41
CA ASN A 173 -7.84 -22.07 -12.84
C ASN A 173 -7.02 -20.84 -12.45
N LEU A 174 -7.57 -19.66 -12.72
CA LEU A 174 -7.01 -18.41 -12.25
C LEU A 174 -7.74 -17.96 -10.99
N TYR A 175 -6.98 -17.82 -9.89
CA TYR A 175 -7.47 -17.19 -8.66
C TYR A 175 -7.14 -15.70 -8.70
N ILE A 176 -8.07 -14.90 -8.19
CA ILE A 176 -8.04 -13.44 -8.28
C ILE A 176 -8.32 -12.86 -6.90
N ALA A 177 -7.42 -12.03 -6.38
CA ALA A 177 -7.71 -11.15 -5.26
C ALA A 177 -8.27 -9.83 -5.82
N ASP A 178 -9.57 -9.61 -5.63
CA ASP A 178 -10.22 -8.38 -6.08
C ASP A 178 -10.49 -7.46 -4.90
N ALA A 179 -10.11 -6.20 -5.04
CA ALA A 179 -10.17 -5.22 -3.96
C ALA A 179 -11.58 -4.94 -3.41
N TYR A 180 -12.62 -5.30 -4.13
CA TYR A 180 -14.02 -5.08 -3.71
C TYR A 180 -14.85 -6.35 -3.63
N TYR A 181 -14.45 -7.41 -4.33
CA TYR A 181 -15.20 -8.67 -4.41
C TYR A 181 -14.52 -9.81 -3.64
N GLY A 182 -13.35 -9.58 -3.04
CA GLY A 182 -12.64 -10.57 -2.22
C GLY A 182 -11.87 -11.57 -3.07
N LEU A 183 -11.82 -12.84 -2.62
CA LEU A 183 -11.16 -13.92 -3.34
C LEU A 183 -12.11 -14.55 -4.34
N LEU A 184 -11.70 -14.61 -5.62
CA LEU A 184 -12.48 -15.13 -6.72
C LEU A 184 -11.70 -16.22 -7.48
N VAL A 185 -12.42 -17.00 -8.29
CA VAL A 185 -11.82 -17.97 -9.22
C VAL A 185 -12.51 -17.92 -10.59
N VAL A 186 -11.74 -18.14 -11.65
CA VAL A 186 -12.26 -18.36 -13.00
C VAL A 186 -11.55 -19.56 -13.63
N GLY A 187 -12.29 -20.36 -14.40
CA GLY A 187 -11.77 -21.53 -15.10
C GLY A 187 -10.83 -21.16 -16.27
N PRO A 188 -10.18 -22.17 -16.88
CA PRO A 188 -9.19 -21.96 -17.93
C PRO A 188 -9.75 -21.35 -19.22
N GLU A 189 -11.06 -21.41 -19.42
CA GLU A 189 -11.74 -20.78 -20.57
C GLU A 189 -12.09 -19.30 -20.32
N GLY A 190 -11.83 -18.78 -19.10
CA GLY A 190 -12.18 -17.41 -18.76
C GLY A 190 -13.65 -17.19 -18.43
N GLY A 191 -14.15 -15.97 -18.64
CA GLY A 191 -15.53 -15.57 -18.41
C GLY A 191 -15.74 -14.81 -17.11
N VAL A 192 -16.91 -14.94 -16.47
CA VAL A 192 -17.23 -14.27 -15.20
C VAL A 192 -16.65 -15.05 -14.03
N ALA A 193 -15.82 -14.39 -13.21
CA ALA A 193 -15.23 -15.01 -12.02
C ALA A 193 -16.29 -15.30 -10.96
N THR A 194 -16.08 -16.40 -10.24
CA THR A 194 -16.96 -16.87 -9.15
C THR A 194 -16.37 -16.50 -7.80
N PRO A 195 -17.13 -15.88 -6.88
CA PRO A 195 -16.65 -15.57 -5.54
C PRO A 195 -16.41 -16.85 -4.71
N LEU A 196 -15.26 -16.90 -4.02
CA LEU A 196 -14.88 -17.94 -3.06
C LEU A 196 -14.99 -17.46 -1.62
N ALA A 197 -14.40 -16.28 -1.33
CA ALA A 197 -14.40 -15.69 -0.01
C ALA A 197 -14.64 -14.17 -0.08
N THR A 198 -15.78 -13.74 0.46
CA THR A 198 -16.16 -12.33 0.59
C THR A 198 -16.25 -11.88 2.05
N HIS A 199 -16.24 -12.83 2.98
CA HIS A 199 -16.34 -12.62 4.42
C HIS A 199 -15.43 -13.60 5.16
N VAL A 200 -14.97 -13.19 6.34
CA VAL A 200 -14.33 -14.05 7.34
C VAL A 200 -14.90 -13.73 8.71
N GLU A 201 -15.29 -14.76 9.47
CA GLU A 201 -15.93 -14.61 10.80
C GLU A 201 -17.14 -13.63 10.80
N GLY A 202 -17.94 -13.68 9.73
CA GLY A 202 -19.12 -12.82 9.57
C GLY A 202 -18.81 -11.36 9.21
N LYS A 203 -17.55 -10.96 9.08
CA LYS A 203 -17.12 -9.62 8.70
C LYS A 203 -16.69 -9.57 7.23
N PRO A 204 -17.01 -8.53 6.48
CA PRO A 204 -16.59 -8.41 5.10
C PRO A 204 -15.07 -8.35 4.95
N ILE A 205 -14.57 -8.87 3.84
CA ILE A 205 -13.24 -8.62 3.33
C ILE A 205 -13.34 -7.35 2.50
N LEU A 206 -12.71 -6.26 2.97
CA LEU A 206 -12.91 -4.93 2.37
C LEU A 206 -11.90 -4.59 1.30
N PHE A 207 -10.71 -5.22 1.35
CA PHE A 207 -9.61 -4.88 0.45
C PHE A 207 -8.69 -6.09 0.26
N ALA A 208 -9.19 -7.15 -0.39
CA ALA A 208 -8.32 -8.25 -0.80
C ALA A 208 -7.29 -7.72 -1.80
N ASN A 209 -6.02 -8.08 -1.61
CA ASN A 209 -4.93 -7.46 -2.36
C ASN A 209 -4.15 -8.49 -3.19
N ASP A 210 -3.47 -9.43 -2.56
CA ASP A 210 -2.65 -10.42 -3.26
C ASP A 210 -2.84 -11.83 -2.70
N LEU A 211 -2.41 -12.84 -3.44
CA LEU A 211 -2.62 -14.25 -3.06
C LEU A 211 -1.49 -15.15 -3.54
N ASP A 212 -1.33 -16.30 -2.85
CA ASP A 212 -0.55 -17.43 -3.36
C ASP A 212 -1.21 -18.76 -2.99
N ILE A 213 -0.90 -19.82 -3.74
CA ILE A 213 -1.53 -21.14 -3.65
C ILE A 213 -0.55 -22.14 -3.04
N HIS A 214 -0.89 -22.68 -1.89
CA HIS A 214 -0.11 -23.72 -1.23
C HIS A 214 -0.33 -25.10 -1.88
N ARG A 215 0.68 -25.97 -1.84
CA ARG A 215 0.65 -27.33 -2.42
C ARG A 215 -0.51 -28.23 -1.98
N ASN A 216 -1.09 -27.95 -0.80
CA ASN A 216 -2.28 -28.65 -0.33
C ASN A 216 -3.61 -28.09 -0.86
N GLY A 217 -3.55 -27.11 -1.78
CA GLY A 217 -4.67 -26.42 -2.37
C GLY A 217 -5.22 -25.23 -1.55
N SER A 218 -4.75 -25.00 -0.32
CA SER A 218 -5.15 -23.80 0.45
C SER A 218 -4.64 -22.54 -0.23
N ILE A 219 -5.41 -21.46 -0.17
CA ILE A 219 -5.07 -20.17 -0.76
C ILE A 219 -4.83 -19.18 0.36
N PHE A 220 -3.60 -18.67 0.44
CA PHE A 220 -3.26 -17.56 1.33
C PHE A 220 -3.44 -16.25 0.60
N PHE A 221 -4.05 -15.26 1.24
CA PHE A 221 -4.26 -13.95 0.64
C PHE A 221 -4.31 -12.85 1.69
N THR A 222 -3.99 -11.64 1.26
CA THR A 222 -3.98 -10.46 2.12
C THR A 222 -5.30 -9.71 2.02
N ASP A 223 -5.78 -9.19 3.16
CA ASP A 223 -6.84 -8.19 3.27
C ASP A 223 -6.25 -6.95 3.92
N THR A 224 -6.04 -5.93 3.13
CA THR A 224 -5.20 -4.78 3.46
C THR A 224 -5.72 -3.97 4.64
N SER A 225 -7.05 -3.87 4.81
CA SER A 225 -7.68 -3.10 5.89
C SER A 225 -9.10 -3.59 6.20
N LYS A 226 -9.46 -3.62 7.49
CA LYS A 226 -10.85 -3.83 7.94
C LYS A 226 -11.66 -2.53 8.01
N ARG A 227 -11.02 -1.37 7.79
CA ARG A 227 -11.63 -0.04 7.93
C ARG A 227 -11.82 0.68 6.59
N TYR A 228 -10.88 0.53 5.71
CA TYR A 228 -10.82 1.26 4.46
C TYR A 228 -10.86 0.32 3.26
N ASP A 229 -11.69 0.67 2.29
CA ASP A 229 -11.65 0.06 0.97
C ASP A 229 -10.53 0.69 0.12
N ARG A 230 -10.27 0.10 -1.05
CA ARG A 230 -9.23 0.54 -1.95
C ARG A 230 -9.36 2.01 -2.37
N ALA A 231 -10.56 2.54 -2.58
CA ALA A 231 -10.76 3.94 -2.92
C ALA A 231 -10.26 4.90 -1.83
N ASN A 232 -10.09 4.39 -0.61
CA ASN A 232 -9.63 5.13 0.56
C ASN A 232 -8.24 4.68 1.07
N HIS A 233 -7.47 3.95 0.26
CA HIS A 233 -6.18 3.37 0.64
C HIS A 233 -5.18 4.39 1.21
N PHE A 234 -5.21 5.65 0.74
CA PHE A 234 -4.34 6.68 1.30
C PHE A 234 -4.54 6.92 2.80
N PHE A 235 -5.77 6.73 3.31
CA PHE A 235 -6.02 6.88 4.75
C PHE A 235 -5.34 5.80 5.57
N ILE A 236 -5.17 4.58 5.03
CA ILE A 236 -4.42 3.50 5.68
C ILE A 236 -2.99 3.97 5.94
N LEU A 237 -2.32 4.49 4.90
CA LEU A 237 -0.95 5.02 4.98
C LEU A 237 -0.86 6.27 5.88
N LEU A 238 -1.78 7.22 5.69
CA LEU A 238 -1.76 8.47 6.42
C LEU A 238 -2.07 8.30 7.90
N GLU A 239 -2.97 7.41 8.27
CA GLU A 239 -3.25 7.11 9.67
C GLU A 239 -2.20 6.19 10.29
N GLY A 240 -1.54 5.34 9.49
CA GLY A 240 -0.67 4.29 10.00
C GLY A 240 -1.46 3.20 10.70
N GLU A 241 -2.69 2.93 10.21
CA GLU A 241 -3.56 1.93 10.82
C GLU A 241 -3.06 0.51 10.54
N SER A 242 -3.28 -0.40 11.46
CA SER A 242 -2.84 -1.79 11.42
C SER A 242 -4.01 -2.74 11.66
N THR A 243 -5.02 -2.68 10.79
CA THR A 243 -6.19 -3.56 10.87
C THR A 243 -6.18 -4.65 9.79
N GLY A 244 -5.15 -4.69 8.95
CA GLY A 244 -4.99 -5.69 7.91
C GLY A 244 -4.83 -7.11 8.44
N ARG A 245 -5.08 -8.08 7.55
CA ARG A 245 -5.10 -9.50 7.88
C ARG A 245 -4.39 -10.34 6.82
N LEU A 246 -3.76 -11.42 7.25
CA LEU A 246 -3.41 -12.56 6.42
C LEU A 246 -4.52 -13.60 6.59
N LEU A 247 -5.11 -14.03 5.49
CA LEU A 247 -6.23 -14.96 5.44
C LEU A 247 -5.83 -16.24 4.71
N ARG A 248 -6.49 -17.36 5.06
CA ARG A 248 -6.40 -18.64 4.36
C ARG A 248 -7.78 -19.14 3.99
N TYR A 249 -7.99 -19.42 2.72
CA TYR A 249 -9.18 -20.13 2.21
C TYR A 249 -8.86 -21.60 1.97
N ASP A 250 -9.71 -22.49 2.47
CA ASP A 250 -9.60 -23.92 2.31
C ASP A 250 -10.68 -24.43 1.33
N PRO A 251 -10.33 -24.77 0.07
CA PRO A 251 -11.31 -25.15 -0.95
C PRO A 251 -12.20 -26.35 -0.60
N PRO A 252 -11.69 -27.44 0.04
CA PRO A 252 -12.53 -28.58 0.40
C PRO A 252 -13.68 -28.24 1.34
N THR A 253 -13.45 -27.39 2.32
CA THR A 253 -14.45 -26.96 3.31
C THR A 253 -15.17 -25.67 2.94
N LYS A 254 -14.66 -24.95 1.95
CA LYS A 254 -15.12 -23.61 1.55
C LYS A 254 -15.13 -22.60 2.72
N THR A 255 -14.16 -22.73 3.62
CA THR A 255 -14.03 -21.88 4.81
C THR A 255 -12.84 -20.95 4.68
N THR A 256 -12.99 -19.75 5.25
CA THR A 256 -11.91 -18.76 5.33
C THR A 256 -11.53 -18.57 6.79
N HIS A 257 -10.24 -18.58 7.06
CA HIS A 257 -9.66 -18.44 8.40
C HIS A 257 -8.72 -17.25 8.45
N ILE A 258 -8.69 -16.57 9.60
CA ILE A 258 -7.69 -15.57 9.90
C ILE A 258 -6.41 -16.29 10.35
N VAL A 259 -5.30 -16.01 9.67
CA VAL A 259 -3.98 -16.56 9.98
C VAL A 259 -3.21 -15.59 10.88
N GLN A 260 -3.24 -14.30 10.53
CA GLN A 260 -2.59 -13.23 11.28
C GLN A 260 -3.42 -11.95 11.18
N GLU A 261 -3.52 -11.20 12.28
CA GLU A 261 -4.16 -9.89 12.37
C GLU A 261 -3.16 -8.81 12.80
N GLY A 262 -3.62 -7.57 12.76
CA GLY A 262 -2.81 -6.43 13.24
C GLY A 262 -1.74 -5.99 12.25
N LEU A 263 -1.91 -6.30 10.97
CA LEU A 263 -0.95 -5.98 9.92
C LEU A 263 -1.18 -4.56 9.36
N ALA A 264 -0.08 -3.86 9.08
CA ALA A 264 -0.10 -2.47 8.62
C ALA A 264 0.00 -2.38 7.09
N PHE A 265 -1.14 -2.43 6.41
CA PHE A 265 -1.25 -2.51 4.96
C PHE A 265 -0.53 -3.75 4.41
N PRO A 266 -0.95 -4.99 4.79
CA PRO A 266 -0.42 -6.17 4.13
C PRO A 266 -0.80 -6.12 2.65
N ASN A 267 0.21 -6.32 1.79
CA ASN A 267 0.12 -6.16 0.35
C ASN A 267 0.51 -7.47 -0.34
N GLY A 268 1.59 -7.51 -1.11
CA GLY A 268 2.04 -8.70 -1.80
C GLY A 268 2.36 -9.89 -0.89
N ILE A 269 2.07 -11.10 -1.38
CA ILE A 269 2.35 -12.35 -0.66
C ILE A 269 2.97 -13.38 -1.61
N GLN A 270 3.94 -14.16 -1.09
CA GLN A 270 4.61 -15.21 -1.84
C GLN A 270 5.04 -16.35 -0.93
N LEU A 271 4.68 -17.58 -1.27
CA LEU A 271 5.18 -18.79 -0.62
C LEU A 271 6.65 -19.04 -0.99
N SER A 272 7.42 -19.58 -0.04
CA SER A 272 8.77 -20.08 -0.30
C SER A 272 8.76 -21.29 -1.24
N LYS A 273 9.90 -21.63 -1.80
CA LYS A 273 10.03 -22.73 -2.77
C LYS A 273 9.63 -24.09 -2.18
N ASP A 274 9.99 -24.34 -0.95
CA ASP A 274 9.61 -25.53 -0.19
C ASP A 274 8.27 -25.41 0.54
N GLN A 275 7.70 -24.18 0.53
CA GLN A 275 6.43 -23.80 1.17
C GLN A 275 6.43 -23.95 2.71
N SER A 276 7.61 -23.94 3.32
CA SER A 276 7.75 -23.94 4.78
C SER A 276 7.41 -22.58 5.41
N PHE A 277 7.45 -21.50 4.63
CA PHE A 277 7.04 -20.16 5.04
C PHE A 277 6.43 -19.39 3.87
N LEU A 278 5.87 -18.24 4.16
CA LEU A 278 5.51 -17.22 3.18
C LEU A 278 6.13 -15.88 3.56
N LEU A 279 6.44 -15.09 2.55
CA LEU A 279 6.78 -13.68 2.71
C LEU A 279 5.57 -12.83 2.32
N PHE A 280 5.38 -11.75 3.05
CA PHE A 280 4.45 -10.69 2.66
C PHE A 280 5.03 -9.32 2.98
N THR A 281 4.54 -8.32 2.27
CA THR A 281 4.97 -6.93 2.46
C THR A 281 4.00 -6.21 3.38
N GLU A 282 4.52 -5.35 4.26
CA GLU A 282 3.74 -4.33 4.99
C GLU A 282 4.09 -2.95 4.44
N THR A 283 3.22 -2.43 3.57
CA THR A 283 3.46 -1.17 2.86
C THR A 283 3.62 0.01 3.82
N THR A 284 2.74 0.14 4.82
CA THR A 284 2.79 1.26 5.78
C THR A 284 4.05 1.23 6.64
N ASN A 285 4.47 0.04 7.06
CA ASN A 285 5.66 -0.14 7.91
C ASN A 285 6.96 -0.25 7.10
N CYS A 286 6.89 -0.22 5.76
CA CYS A 286 8.04 -0.30 4.87
C CYS A 286 8.94 -1.49 5.19
N ARG A 287 8.37 -2.69 5.24
CA ARG A 287 9.11 -3.90 5.63
C ARG A 287 8.64 -5.16 4.89
N LEU A 288 9.54 -6.14 4.80
CA LEU A 288 9.27 -7.50 4.35
C LEU A 288 9.17 -8.40 5.58
N VAL A 289 8.11 -9.21 5.63
CA VAL A 289 7.75 -10.02 6.79
C VAL A 289 7.64 -11.48 6.38
N LYS A 290 8.16 -12.38 7.22
CA LYS A 290 8.05 -13.82 7.08
C LYS A 290 7.03 -14.38 8.07
N TYR A 291 6.17 -15.27 7.60
CA TYR A 291 5.27 -16.07 8.42
C TYR A 291 5.60 -17.55 8.22
N TRP A 292 5.91 -18.24 9.30
CA TRP A 292 6.29 -19.65 9.26
C TRP A 292 5.07 -20.57 9.22
N LEU A 293 5.02 -21.43 8.19
CA LEU A 293 3.93 -22.41 8.00
C LEU A 293 4.28 -23.78 8.57
N GLU A 294 5.54 -24.16 8.55
CA GLU A 294 6.03 -25.47 8.97
C GLU A 294 7.29 -25.35 9.87
N GLY A 295 7.59 -26.41 10.59
CA GLY A 295 8.79 -26.50 11.45
C GLY A 295 8.57 -25.98 12.86
N ALA A 296 9.70 -25.75 13.57
CA ALA A 296 9.68 -25.35 14.98
C ALA A 296 9.10 -23.94 15.23
N LYS A 297 9.15 -23.09 14.21
CA LYS A 297 8.64 -21.70 14.25
C LYS A 297 7.20 -21.55 13.70
N THR A 298 6.49 -22.64 13.43
CA THR A 298 5.12 -22.57 12.86
C THR A 298 4.25 -21.59 13.63
N GLY A 299 3.65 -20.62 12.89
CA GLY A 299 2.82 -19.56 13.45
C GLY A 299 3.58 -18.31 13.90
N GLU A 300 4.92 -18.32 13.86
CA GLU A 300 5.71 -17.14 14.20
C GLU A 300 5.79 -16.16 13.02
N VAL A 301 5.89 -14.87 13.37
CA VAL A 301 6.06 -13.74 12.44
C VAL A 301 7.39 -13.08 12.75
N GLU A 302 8.21 -12.86 11.73
CA GLU A 302 9.47 -12.13 11.87
C GLU A 302 9.66 -11.11 10.74
N VAL A 303 10.22 -9.94 11.07
CA VAL A 303 10.64 -8.96 10.06
C VAL A 303 11.99 -9.40 9.53
N VAL A 304 12.07 -9.65 8.22
CA VAL A 304 13.31 -10.10 7.57
C VAL A 304 14.07 -8.98 6.89
N ALA A 305 13.38 -7.91 6.47
CA ALA A 305 14.03 -6.73 5.91
C ALA A 305 13.22 -5.44 6.15
N ASP A 306 13.91 -4.37 6.55
CA ASP A 306 13.40 -3.01 6.53
C ASP A 306 13.75 -2.34 5.20
N LEU A 307 12.77 -1.69 4.58
CA LEU A 307 12.84 -1.23 3.20
C LEU A 307 12.94 0.30 3.08
N PRO A 308 13.59 0.83 2.02
CA PRO A 308 13.80 2.26 1.82
C PRO A 308 12.54 3.03 1.44
N GLY A 309 11.46 2.33 1.12
CA GLY A 309 10.20 2.88 0.64
C GLY A 309 9.03 1.98 0.94
N PHE A 310 7.97 2.17 0.20
CA PHE A 310 6.69 1.50 0.36
C PHE A 310 6.63 0.26 -0.54
N PRO A 311 6.78 -0.96 0.02
CA PRO A 311 6.72 -2.17 -0.79
C PRO A 311 5.29 -2.45 -1.25
N ASP A 312 5.20 -3.00 -2.45
CA ASP A 312 3.97 -3.51 -3.04
C ASP A 312 4.07 -5.04 -3.16
N ASN A 313 4.04 -5.64 -4.33
CA ASN A 313 4.07 -7.10 -4.47
C ASN A 313 5.48 -7.70 -4.29
N VAL A 314 5.51 -8.95 -3.84
CA VAL A 314 6.69 -9.81 -3.76
C VAL A 314 6.49 -11.05 -4.62
N ARG A 315 7.50 -11.42 -5.43
CA ARG A 315 7.44 -12.58 -6.34
C ARG A 315 8.73 -13.38 -6.34
N MET A 316 8.60 -14.68 -6.18
CA MET A 316 9.73 -15.59 -6.19
C MET A 316 10.16 -15.93 -7.63
N ASN A 317 11.47 -15.94 -7.88
CA ASN A 317 12.05 -16.44 -9.13
C ASN A 317 12.29 -17.97 -9.08
N LYS A 318 12.79 -18.52 -10.18
CA LYS A 318 13.07 -19.97 -10.28
C LYS A 318 14.14 -20.49 -9.30
N LYS A 319 15.00 -19.60 -8.80
CA LYS A 319 16.06 -19.95 -7.84
C LYS A 319 15.57 -20.02 -6.39
N GLY A 320 14.40 -19.44 -6.10
CA GLY A 320 13.88 -19.28 -4.74
C GLY A 320 14.20 -17.91 -4.15
N GLU A 321 14.67 -16.95 -4.95
CA GLU A 321 14.93 -15.57 -4.56
C GLU A 321 13.70 -14.72 -4.82
N PHE A 322 13.53 -13.61 -4.07
CA PHE A 322 12.30 -12.83 -4.04
C PHE A 322 12.51 -11.41 -4.59
N TRP A 323 11.85 -11.10 -5.67
CA TRP A 323 11.75 -9.74 -6.19
C TRP A 323 10.66 -8.97 -5.45
N VAL A 324 10.99 -7.78 -4.96
CA VAL A 324 10.07 -6.86 -4.29
C VAL A 324 9.99 -5.56 -5.06
N ALA A 325 8.77 -5.14 -5.37
CA ALA A 325 8.47 -3.83 -5.94
C ALA A 325 8.40 -2.79 -4.83
N ILE A 326 9.09 -1.65 -4.96
CA ILE A 326 9.19 -0.64 -3.91
C ILE A 326 9.00 0.76 -4.51
N ASP A 327 7.96 1.46 -4.06
CA ASP A 327 7.82 2.88 -4.32
C ASP A 327 8.73 3.67 -3.37
N CYS A 328 9.84 4.12 -3.87
CA CYS A 328 10.86 4.79 -3.08
C CYS A 328 10.71 6.32 -3.13
N CYS A 329 11.13 7.06 -2.15
CA CYS A 329 11.66 6.64 -0.88
C CYS A 329 10.99 7.38 0.26
N ARG A 330 11.10 6.80 1.45
CA ARG A 330 10.80 7.45 2.72
C ARG A 330 11.61 8.73 2.88
N THR A 331 11.13 9.64 3.72
CA THR A 331 11.82 10.88 4.05
C THR A 331 11.94 11.07 5.57
N PRO A 332 12.93 11.83 6.07
CA PRO A 332 13.02 12.16 7.49
C PRO A 332 11.76 12.85 8.03
N ALA A 333 11.10 13.66 7.20
CA ALA A 333 9.85 14.33 7.58
C ALA A 333 8.71 13.34 7.82
N GLN A 334 8.64 12.24 7.07
CA GLN A 334 7.66 11.17 7.32
C GLN A 334 7.90 10.48 8.66
N GLU A 335 9.16 10.23 9.04
CA GLU A 335 9.50 9.66 10.35
C GLU A 335 9.02 10.57 11.48
N VAL A 336 9.28 11.88 11.39
CA VAL A 336 8.78 12.86 12.36
C VAL A 336 7.26 12.81 12.49
N LEU A 337 6.54 12.73 11.35
CA LEU A 337 5.08 12.65 11.36
C LEU A 337 4.57 11.31 11.92
N THR A 338 5.28 10.22 11.65
CA THR A 338 4.94 8.88 12.17
C THR A 338 5.09 8.81 13.68
N ASP A 339 6.16 9.39 14.21
CA ASP A 339 6.42 9.44 15.64
C ASP A 339 5.53 10.42 16.40
N ASN A 340 4.92 11.38 15.69
CA ASN A 340 4.11 12.45 16.30
C ASN A 340 2.72 12.54 15.66
N PRO A 341 1.77 11.65 16.00
CA PRO A 341 0.44 11.60 15.38
C PRO A 341 -0.33 12.92 15.46
N TRP A 342 -0.14 13.70 16.54
CA TRP A 342 -0.80 15.00 16.68
C TRP A 342 -0.29 16.04 15.66
N ILE A 343 1.04 16.06 15.37
CA ILE A 343 1.62 16.91 14.32
C ILE A 343 1.08 16.45 12.96
N LYS A 344 1.06 15.13 12.73
CA LYS A 344 0.52 14.52 11.51
C LYS A 344 -0.95 14.92 11.29
N SER A 345 -1.75 14.94 12.36
CA SER A 345 -3.15 15.37 12.29
C SER A 345 -3.28 16.82 11.84
N ILE A 346 -2.49 17.74 12.41
CA ILE A 346 -2.50 19.16 12.02
C ILE A 346 -2.00 19.32 10.58
N TYR A 347 -0.90 18.64 10.24
CA TYR A 347 -0.25 18.77 8.93
C TYR A 347 -1.21 18.44 7.77
N PHE A 348 -1.93 17.31 7.86
CA PHE A 348 -2.87 16.90 6.82
C PHE A 348 -4.23 17.61 6.86
N ARG A 349 -4.48 18.42 7.91
CA ARG A 349 -5.64 19.34 7.97
C ARG A 349 -5.33 20.74 7.45
N LEU A 350 -4.10 21.02 7.03
CA LEU A 350 -3.80 22.26 6.33
C LEU A 350 -4.62 22.34 5.04
N PRO A 351 -5.18 23.51 4.70
CA PRO A 351 -5.96 23.71 3.46
C PRO A 351 -5.00 23.82 2.25
N ILE A 352 -4.19 22.83 2.07
CA ILE A 352 -3.13 22.74 1.04
C ILE A 352 -3.30 21.40 0.30
N PRO A 353 -3.27 21.39 -1.04
CA PRO A 353 -3.38 20.16 -1.82
C PRO A 353 -2.31 19.13 -1.42
N MET A 354 -2.71 17.84 -1.34
CA MET A 354 -1.85 16.72 -0.95
C MET A 354 -0.50 16.71 -1.70
N LYS A 355 -0.52 17.00 -3.00
CA LYS A 355 0.70 17.05 -3.83
C LYS A 355 1.73 18.08 -3.32
N LEU A 356 1.26 19.22 -2.82
CA LEU A 356 2.14 20.26 -2.26
C LEU A 356 2.63 19.89 -0.87
N LEU A 357 1.80 19.26 -0.05
CA LEU A 357 2.20 18.73 1.25
C LEU A 357 3.27 17.64 1.08
N ALA A 358 3.07 16.71 0.17
CA ALA A 358 4.06 15.67 -0.15
C ALA A 358 5.39 16.28 -0.62
N LYS A 359 5.33 17.29 -1.49
CA LYS A 359 6.52 18.03 -1.94
C LYS A 359 7.23 18.74 -0.78
N ALA A 360 6.49 19.34 0.15
CA ALA A 360 7.05 19.99 1.33
C ALA A 360 7.76 19.00 2.27
N MET A 361 7.30 17.75 2.33
CA MET A 361 7.99 16.66 3.03
C MET A 361 9.24 16.14 2.31
N GLY A 362 9.56 16.68 1.13
CA GLY A 362 10.67 16.18 0.31
C GLY A 362 10.39 14.87 -0.42
N MET A 363 9.13 14.44 -0.48
CA MET A 363 8.76 13.21 -1.19
C MET A 363 9.02 13.34 -2.68
N LYS A 364 9.86 12.44 -3.18
CA LYS A 364 10.11 12.24 -4.59
C LYS A 364 10.01 10.75 -4.89
N MET A 365 8.85 10.36 -5.40
CA MET A 365 8.62 8.95 -5.72
C MET A 365 9.38 8.55 -6.99
N TYR A 366 10.04 7.41 -6.92
CA TYR A 366 10.66 6.72 -8.04
C TYR A 366 10.67 5.21 -7.77
N THR A 367 10.87 4.43 -8.81
CA THR A 367 10.83 2.97 -8.71
C THR A 367 12.16 2.40 -8.26
N VAL A 368 12.09 1.55 -7.26
CA VAL A 368 13.14 0.62 -6.85
C VAL A 368 12.58 -0.79 -6.93
N ILE A 369 13.32 -1.69 -7.55
CA ILE A 369 13.05 -3.12 -7.48
C ILE A 369 14.25 -3.81 -6.85
N SER A 370 14.00 -4.68 -5.89
CA SER A 370 15.09 -5.32 -5.15
C SER A 370 14.87 -6.82 -5.06
N ARG A 371 15.96 -7.58 -5.17
CA ARG A 371 15.95 -9.03 -5.05
C ARG A 371 16.58 -9.43 -3.72
N PHE A 372 15.89 -10.32 -3.02
CA PHE A 372 16.27 -10.82 -1.69
C PHE A 372 16.42 -12.32 -1.71
N ASP A 373 17.25 -12.82 -0.81
CA ASP A 373 17.20 -14.24 -0.44
C ASP A 373 16.08 -14.52 0.58
N GLU A 374 15.98 -15.75 1.03
CA GLU A 374 14.96 -16.17 2.00
C GLU A 374 15.16 -15.59 3.42
N ASP A 375 16.34 -15.12 3.75
CA ASP A 375 16.68 -14.51 5.04
C ASP A 375 16.54 -12.99 5.03
N GLY A 376 16.19 -12.41 3.88
CA GLY A 376 15.96 -10.97 3.71
C GLY A 376 17.22 -10.18 3.36
N GLU A 377 18.33 -10.86 3.04
CA GLU A 377 19.54 -10.20 2.54
C GLU A 377 19.33 -9.68 1.12
N VAL A 378 19.73 -8.43 0.88
CA VAL A 378 19.58 -7.77 -0.43
C VAL A 378 20.63 -8.30 -1.41
N LEU A 379 20.20 -9.03 -2.43
CA LEU A 379 21.06 -9.59 -3.47
C LEU A 379 21.30 -8.62 -4.62
N GLU A 380 20.31 -7.80 -4.95
CA GLU A 380 20.37 -6.88 -6.09
C GLU A 380 19.37 -5.73 -5.93
N VAL A 381 19.74 -4.55 -6.41
CA VAL A 381 18.88 -3.37 -6.46
C VAL A 381 18.94 -2.75 -7.86
N LEU A 382 17.80 -2.49 -8.46
CA LEU A 382 17.67 -1.75 -9.73
C LEU A 382 16.78 -0.53 -9.50
N GLU A 383 17.24 0.65 -9.93
CA GLU A 383 16.55 1.91 -9.70
C GLU A 383 16.20 2.64 -11.01
N ASP A 384 15.04 3.33 -11.02
CA ASP A 384 14.70 4.36 -12.01
C ASP A 384 14.52 5.71 -11.32
N ARG A 385 15.61 6.31 -10.88
CA ARG A 385 15.60 7.59 -10.11
C ARG A 385 14.99 8.77 -10.85
N GLN A 386 14.94 8.72 -12.16
CA GLN A 386 14.38 9.79 -12.98
C GLN A 386 12.92 9.55 -13.34
N GLY A 387 12.41 8.34 -13.07
CA GLY A 387 11.07 7.92 -13.45
C GLY A 387 10.87 7.96 -14.97
N LYS A 388 11.87 7.52 -15.73
CA LYS A 388 11.81 7.45 -17.20
C LYS A 388 10.91 6.31 -17.67
N VAL A 389 10.98 5.20 -16.95
CA VAL A 389 10.26 3.98 -17.25
C VAL A 389 8.99 3.92 -16.41
N MET A 390 9.12 4.14 -15.10
CA MET A 390 7.99 4.03 -14.18
C MET A 390 8.26 4.83 -12.90
N LYS A 391 7.21 5.38 -12.30
CA LYS A 391 7.29 6.12 -11.02
C LYS A 391 6.60 5.40 -9.87
N LEU A 392 5.62 4.59 -10.18
CA LEU A 392 4.84 3.80 -9.22
C LEU A 392 4.84 2.36 -9.74
N VAL A 393 5.43 1.47 -8.96
CA VAL A 393 5.59 0.06 -9.30
C VAL A 393 4.70 -0.78 -8.40
N SER A 394 4.02 -1.79 -8.95
CA SER A 394 3.25 -2.73 -8.14
C SER A 394 3.84 -4.13 -8.11
N GLU A 395 4.42 -4.59 -9.20
CA GLU A 395 4.92 -5.97 -9.31
C GLU A 395 6.21 -6.05 -10.12
N VAL A 396 7.05 -7.03 -9.78
CA VAL A 396 8.21 -7.43 -10.57
C VAL A 396 8.20 -8.94 -10.73
N ARG A 397 8.16 -9.41 -11.97
CA ARG A 397 8.17 -10.85 -12.26
C ARG A 397 9.27 -11.23 -13.24
N GLU A 398 10.13 -12.15 -12.82
CA GLU A 398 11.22 -12.69 -13.65
C GLU A 398 10.71 -13.87 -14.49
N VAL A 399 10.46 -13.64 -15.78
CA VAL A 399 9.93 -14.64 -16.69
C VAL A 399 10.60 -14.51 -18.08
N GLN A 400 11.02 -15.64 -18.64
CA GLN A 400 11.50 -15.74 -20.04
C GLN A 400 12.63 -14.76 -20.39
N GLY A 401 13.61 -14.60 -19.48
CA GLY A 401 14.76 -13.72 -19.73
C GLY A 401 14.46 -12.22 -19.62
N LYS A 402 13.37 -11.86 -18.94
CA LYS A 402 12.96 -10.48 -18.67
C LYS A 402 12.47 -10.33 -17.22
N LEU A 403 12.61 -9.13 -16.69
CA LEU A 403 11.78 -8.64 -15.61
C LEU A 403 10.59 -7.91 -16.23
N TRP A 404 9.40 -8.36 -15.89
CA TRP A 404 8.15 -7.71 -16.21
C TRP A 404 7.71 -6.89 -15.02
N ILE A 405 7.31 -5.63 -15.22
CA ILE A 405 7.05 -4.67 -14.15
C ILE A 405 5.66 -4.10 -14.32
N GLY A 406 4.80 -4.34 -13.32
CA GLY A 406 3.42 -3.87 -13.24
C GLY A 406 3.29 -2.55 -12.50
N THR A 407 2.10 -1.93 -12.62
CA THR A 407 1.76 -0.67 -11.97
C THR A 407 0.26 -0.54 -11.75
N VAL A 408 -0.15 0.04 -10.65
CA VAL A 408 -1.57 0.39 -10.40
C VAL A 408 -2.00 1.69 -11.09
N ALA A 409 -1.05 2.53 -11.54
CA ALA A 409 -1.30 3.94 -11.82
C ALA A 409 -1.06 4.36 -13.28
N HIS A 410 -0.30 3.56 -14.06
CA HIS A 410 0.09 3.95 -15.42
C HIS A 410 -0.66 3.15 -16.48
N ASN A 411 -0.55 3.62 -17.72
CA ASN A 411 -1.19 3.04 -18.92
C ASN A 411 -0.25 2.15 -19.74
N HIS A 412 0.71 1.51 -19.08
CA HIS A 412 1.71 0.66 -19.70
C HIS A 412 2.24 -0.38 -18.70
N ILE A 413 2.88 -1.40 -19.21
CA ILE A 413 3.76 -2.32 -18.51
C ILE A 413 5.19 -1.90 -18.82
N ALA A 414 6.15 -2.16 -17.94
CA ALA A 414 7.55 -2.03 -18.26
C ALA A 414 8.21 -3.42 -18.35
N SER A 415 9.30 -3.51 -19.11
CA SER A 415 10.13 -4.69 -19.16
C SER A 415 11.61 -4.35 -19.19
N VAL A 416 12.43 -5.25 -18.63
CA VAL A 416 13.90 -5.16 -18.66
C VAL A 416 14.45 -6.52 -19.06
N PRO A 417 15.36 -6.62 -20.06
CA PRO A 417 16.10 -7.85 -20.29
C PRO A 417 16.84 -8.29 -19.04
N TYR A 418 16.77 -9.57 -18.68
CA TYR A 418 17.37 -10.06 -17.44
C TYR A 418 17.90 -11.49 -17.61
N PRO A 419 19.15 -11.83 -17.16
CA PRO A 419 20.07 -10.94 -16.46
C PRO A 419 20.58 -9.77 -17.31
N LEU A 420 20.91 -8.67 -16.66
CA LEU A 420 21.50 -7.52 -17.35
C LEU A 420 22.88 -7.92 -17.89
N THR A 421 23.06 -7.81 -19.20
CA THR A 421 24.39 -7.93 -19.80
C THR A 421 25.14 -6.61 -19.54
N MET A 422 26.17 -6.64 -18.72
CA MET A 422 27.10 -5.51 -18.62
C MET A 422 27.88 -5.44 -19.94
N ASN A 423 27.62 -4.41 -20.75
CA ASN A 423 28.45 -4.05 -21.90
C ASN A 423 29.67 -3.28 -21.47
#